data_38e6261f47f7d7f0ff3894c7a2472de9
#
_entry.id   38e6261f47f7d7f0ff3894c7a2472de9
#
_cell.length_a   1.000
_cell.length_b   1.000
_cell.length_c   1.000
_cell.angle_alpha   90.00
_cell.angle_beta   90.00
_cell.angle_gamma   90.00
#
_symmetry.space_group_name_H-M   'P 1'
#
loop_
_entity.id
_entity.type
_entity.pdbx_description
1 polymer ?
#
loop_
_entity_poly.entity_id
_entity_poly.type
_entity_poly.pdbx_seq_one_letter_code
_entity_poly.pdbx_strand_id
1 'polypeptide(L)'
;MAAGALLAGCQDKDVEIAAPILSPISAEELKGELVDNDYVWTWTPREGKTVQVNVIKDGQIFTTETSSTGSFTHKNVETKVAYTYIFKLTDGTNFSSGVIKNFTRQGADAVSGISLTQVEKADATYDAYVEWTPSADASELTFNAVAGGRTVSKTLPGSATSYTIENVVDGEEWNVTIIASNSEGKSLPSSGSLKIGKTAIGFLSEYATEDELIANGDDDEACAWLWLKAEYPAAQYVYFGNISSADDLNPYRVLFWMRDLEDRMEDDVFNMPAVVSEATPYVREWYAAGGNLLLWSHATAYVGTLGRLETDMLRSNDHAIGLGRGGWNGDTWMMAVQLHPGSRFKKDASTHPIFKGMDVTTTDRTKLIAFKGAGWTEDHNCLYFNIPSVLTGIPNQEEACYNAITATYGIIPLGTWDSQIDWVSQLNVWEAQQGNTEFKGTILCIGNGGCEFSMKNADGTPDISAYPKNNPYQDNVLRLAKNSLEYLKTR
;
A
#
# COMPACT_ATOMS: atom_id res chain seq x y z
N MET A 1 -50.35 -65.71 -6.28
CA MET A 1 -49.19 -65.82 -5.45
C MET A 1 -48.84 -64.50 -4.84
N ALA A 2 -49.18 -64.27 -3.58
CA ALA A 2 -48.97 -63.02 -2.89
C ALA A 2 -47.62 -63.02 -2.22
N ALA A 3 -46.77 -62.04 -2.52
CA ALA A 3 -45.54 -61.78 -1.84
C ALA A 3 -45.80 -60.84 -0.67
N GLY A 4 -45.67 -61.36 0.55
CA GLY A 4 -45.75 -60.54 1.77
C GLY A 4 -44.49 -59.73 1.97
N ALA A 5 -44.63 -58.41 2.10
CA ALA A 5 -43.56 -57.54 2.54
C ALA A 5 -43.57 -57.49 4.07
N LEU A 6 -42.48 -57.95 4.67
CA LEU A 6 -42.16 -57.76 6.08
C LEU A 6 -41.78 -56.29 6.30
N LEU A 7 -42.61 -55.54 6.96
CA LEU A 7 -42.27 -54.27 7.56
C LEU A 7 -41.47 -54.51 8.83
N ALA A 8 -40.13 -54.33 8.74
CA ALA A 8 -39.31 -54.23 9.93
C ALA A 8 -39.56 -52.88 10.55
N GLY A 9 -40.20 -52.83 11.70
CA GLY A 9 -40.37 -51.63 12.50
C GLY A 9 -39.01 -51.16 13.00
N CYS A 10 -38.57 -50.00 12.53
CA CYS A 10 -37.54 -49.25 13.24
C CYS A 10 -38.16 -48.83 14.60
N GLN A 11 -37.66 -49.42 15.66
CA GLN A 11 -37.83 -48.82 16.97
C GLN A 11 -37.09 -47.51 16.98
N ASP A 12 -37.80 -46.42 17.00
CA ASP A 12 -37.26 -45.11 17.37
C ASP A 12 -36.63 -45.25 18.75
N LYS A 13 -35.33 -45.29 18.80
CA LYS A 13 -34.64 -45.00 20.03
C LYS A 13 -34.89 -43.53 20.27
N ASP A 14 -35.65 -43.21 21.29
CA ASP A 14 -35.75 -41.90 21.87
C ASP A 14 -34.31 -41.42 22.15
N VAL A 15 -33.76 -40.61 21.26
CA VAL A 15 -32.54 -39.90 21.54
C VAL A 15 -32.95 -38.83 22.55
N GLU A 16 -32.72 -39.11 23.83
CA GLU A 16 -32.77 -38.06 24.84
C GLU A 16 -31.82 -36.95 24.41
N ILE A 17 -32.35 -35.94 23.79
CA ILE A 17 -31.63 -34.67 23.55
C ILE A 17 -31.42 -34.10 24.93
N ALA A 18 -30.25 -34.28 25.52
CA ALA A 18 -29.90 -33.67 26.78
C ALA A 18 -30.24 -32.17 26.69
N ALA A 19 -31.03 -31.71 27.62
CA ALA A 19 -31.38 -30.31 27.68
C ALA A 19 -30.09 -29.46 27.70
N PRO A 20 -30.00 -28.38 26.95
CA PRO A 20 -28.78 -27.58 26.92
C PRO A 20 -28.41 -27.18 28.35
N ILE A 21 -27.15 -27.46 28.72
CA ILE A 21 -26.59 -27.19 30.06
C ILE A 21 -26.78 -25.71 30.47
N LEU A 22 -26.85 -24.82 29.47
CA LEU A 22 -27.10 -23.40 29.64
C LEU A 22 -28.36 -22.98 28.88
N SER A 23 -29.31 -22.34 29.59
CA SER A 23 -30.44 -21.68 28.93
C SER A 23 -29.95 -20.46 28.15
N PRO A 24 -30.40 -20.28 26.90
CA PRO A 24 -30.03 -19.11 26.10
C PRO A 24 -30.57 -17.80 26.71
N ILE A 25 -30.02 -16.69 26.26
CA ILE A 25 -30.64 -15.37 26.47
C ILE A 25 -31.97 -15.37 25.75
N SER A 26 -33.01 -14.74 26.36
CA SER A 26 -34.28 -14.58 25.67
C SER A 26 -34.15 -13.65 24.47
N ALA A 27 -34.78 -14.00 23.37
CA ALA A 27 -34.81 -13.12 22.18
C ALA A 27 -35.43 -11.75 22.48
N GLU A 28 -36.34 -11.67 23.44
CA GLU A 28 -36.99 -10.44 23.87
C GLU A 28 -36.08 -9.54 24.73
N GLU A 29 -35.11 -10.14 25.39
CA GLU A 29 -34.12 -9.47 26.21
C GLU A 29 -33.06 -8.75 25.37
N LEU A 30 -32.77 -9.28 24.16
CA LEU A 30 -31.82 -8.68 23.22
C LEU A 30 -32.43 -7.44 22.56
N LYS A 31 -31.89 -6.26 22.91
CA LYS A 31 -32.26 -4.97 22.30
C LYS A 31 -31.13 -4.49 21.44
N GLY A 32 -31.43 -4.09 20.21
CA GLY A 32 -30.51 -3.50 19.29
C GLY A 32 -30.88 -2.06 18.96
N GLU A 33 -29.91 -1.18 18.92
CA GLU A 33 -30.08 0.22 18.58
C GLU A 33 -28.93 0.70 17.69
N LEU A 34 -29.24 1.51 16.66
CA LEU A 34 -28.25 2.19 15.85
C LEU A 34 -27.86 3.51 16.52
N VAL A 35 -26.59 3.60 16.93
CA VAL A 35 -26.02 4.80 17.54
C VAL A 35 -24.93 5.31 16.58
N ASP A 36 -25.18 6.43 15.93
CA ASP A 36 -24.35 6.97 14.85
C ASP A 36 -24.12 5.93 13.72
N ASN A 37 -22.90 5.39 13.63
CA ASN A 37 -22.53 4.37 12.64
C ASN A 37 -22.45 2.96 13.22
N ASP A 38 -22.65 2.83 14.52
CA ASP A 38 -22.46 1.58 15.26
C ASP A 38 -23.82 0.97 15.61
N TYR A 39 -23.93 -0.36 15.57
CA TYR A 39 -25.11 -1.05 16.05
C TYR A 39 -24.83 -1.71 17.40
N VAL A 40 -25.51 -1.22 18.42
CA VAL A 40 -25.28 -1.63 19.80
C VAL A 40 -26.38 -2.63 20.23
N TRP A 41 -25.96 -3.83 20.58
CA TRP A 41 -26.78 -4.83 21.21
C TRP A 41 -26.62 -4.75 22.73
N THR A 42 -27.74 -4.87 23.48
CA THR A 42 -27.73 -4.91 24.94
C THR A 42 -28.60 -6.05 25.45
N TRP A 43 -28.21 -6.59 26.62
CA TRP A 43 -28.92 -7.63 27.36
C TRP A 43 -28.56 -7.56 28.84
N THR A 44 -29.29 -8.28 29.70
CA THR A 44 -28.98 -8.35 31.12
C THR A 44 -27.79 -9.29 31.36
N PRO A 45 -26.69 -8.82 31.97
CA PRO A 45 -25.55 -9.67 32.29
C PRO A 45 -25.92 -10.82 33.22
N ARG A 46 -25.25 -11.96 33.08
CA ARG A 46 -25.39 -13.12 33.96
C ARG A 46 -24.11 -13.30 34.76
N GLU A 47 -24.23 -13.40 36.07
CA GLU A 47 -23.11 -13.60 36.97
C GLU A 47 -22.29 -14.85 36.59
N GLY A 48 -20.97 -14.70 36.50
CA GLY A 48 -20.04 -15.79 36.14
C GLY A 48 -20.21 -16.32 34.70
N LYS A 49 -20.91 -15.60 33.81
CA LYS A 49 -21.11 -16.03 32.42
C LYS A 49 -20.80 -14.87 31.46
N THR A 50 -20.49 -15.26 30.23
CA THR A 50 -20.26 -14.33 29.13
C THR A 50 -21.17 -14.68 27.96
N VAL A 51 -21.32 -13.75 27.03
CA VAL A 51 -22.06 -13.98 25.80
C VAL A 51 -21.08 -13.90 24.62
N GLN A 52 -20.98 -14.99 23.89
CA GLN A 52 -20.30 -15.01 22.59
C GLN A 52 -21.27 -14.49 21.54
N VAL A 53 -20.84 -13.51 20.76
CA VAL A 53 -21.58 -12.94 19.65
C VAL A 53 -20.84 -13.25 18.37
N ASN A 54 -21.46 -14.02 17.48
CA ASN A 54 -20.95 -14.24 16.12
C ASN A 54 -21.72 -13.30 15.19
N VAL A 55 -20.99 -12.49 14.44
CA VAL A 55 -21.56 -11.64 13.38
C VAL A 55 -21.31 -12.33 12.06
N ILE A 56 -22.35 -12.52 11.28
CA ILE A 56 -22.32 -13.15 9.97
C ILE A 56 -22.65 -12.11 8.91
N LYS A 57 -21.81 -12.03 7.89
CA LYS A 57 -21.98 -11.25 6.68
C LYS A 57 -21.81 -12.20 5.48
N ASP A 58 -22.69 -12.11 4.49
CA ASP A 58 -22.64 -12.95 3.27
C ASP A 58 -22.53 -14.47 3.54
N GLY A 59 -23.19 -14.92 4.62
CA GLY A 59 -23.16 -16.33 5.04
C GLY A 59 -21.87 -16.80 5.70
N GLN A 60 -20.90 -15.91 5.92
CA GLN A 60 -19.63 -16.19 6.58
C GLN A 60 -19.52 -15.50 7.92
N ILE A 61 -18.81 -16.09 8.88
CA ILE A 61 -18.49 -15.41 10.14
C ILE A 61 -17.53 -14.25 9.83
N PHE A 62 -18.03 -13.03 10.06
CA PHE A 62 -17.27 -11.80 9.90
C PHE A 62 -16.42 -11.52 11.15
N THR A 63 -17.01 -11.65 12.35
CA THR A 63 -16.29 -11.54 13.62
C THR A 63 -16.94 -12.39 14.70
N THR A 64 -16.16 -12.72 15.72
CA THR A 64 -16.61 -13.38 16.95
C THR A 64 -16.05 -12.64 18.14
N GLU A 65 -16.92 -12.15 19.01
CA GLU A 65 -16.53 -11.45 20.23
C GLU A 65 -17.25 -12.05 21.45
N THR A 66 -16.67 -11.80 22.63
CA THR A 66 -17.23 -12.27 23.90
C THR A 66 -17.39 -11.09 24.85
N SER A 67 -18.57 -10.94 25.46
CA SER A 67 -18.87 -9.84 26.37
C SER A 67 -19.43 -10.36 27.69
N SER A 68 -18.94 -9.81 28.81
CA SER A 68 -19.47 -10.00 30.17
C SER A 68 -20.27 -8.80 30.65
N THR A 69 -20.23 -7.68 29.91
CA THR A 69 -20.83 -6.39 30.32
C THR A 69 -22.30 -6.24 29.99
N GLY A 70 -22.87 -7.19 29.25
CA GLY A 70 -24.26 -7.12 28.81
C GLY A 70 -24.45 -6.23 27.58
N SER A 71 -23.38 -5.96 26.83
CA SER A 71 -23.42 -5.22 25.57
C SER A 71 -22.41 -5.72 24.56
N PHE A 72 -22.72 -5.51 23.29
CA PHE A 72 -21.84 -5.72 22.14
C PHE A 72 -22.05 -4.60 21.14
N THR A 73 -20.97 -4.03 20.64
CA THR A 73 -21.02 -2.95 19.65
C THR A 73 -20.42 -3.41 18.34
N HIS A 74 -21.22 -3.53 17.30
CA HIS A 74 -20.75 -3.69 15.93
C HIS A 74 -20.46 -2.31 15.35
N LYS A 75 -19.17 -2.01 15.19
CA LYS A 75 -18.70 -0.68 14.72
C LYS A 75 -18.84 -0.54 13.20
N ASN A 76 -19.18 0.68 12.78
CA ASN A 76 -19.22 1.07 11.37
C ASN A 76 -20.05 0.11 10.49
N VAL A 77 -21.29 -0.13 10.88
CA VAL A 77 -22.17 -1.04 10.14
C VAL A 77 -22.48 -0.47 8.77
N GLU A 78 -22.15 -1.24 7.74
CA GLU A 78 -22.35 -0.85 6.34
C GLU A 78 -23.85 -0.73 6.00
N THR A 79 -24.21 0.25 5.18
CA THR A 79 -25.58 0.42 4.68
C THR A 79 -25.93 -0.69 3.68
N LYS A 80 -27.21 -1.12 3.69
CA LYS A 80 -27.77 -2.13 2.79
C LYS A 80 -27.15 -3.53 2.89
N VAL A 81 -26.26 -3.75 3.85
CA VAL A 81 -25.67 -5.06 4.13
C VAL A 81 -26.49 -5.75 5.22
N ALA A 82 -26.91 -6.98 4.93
CA ALA A 82 -27.64 -7.81 5.89
C ALA A 82 -26.68 -8.52 6.83
N TYR A 83 -26.77 -8.22 8.11
CA TYR A 83 -25.99 -8.88 9.16
C TYR A 83 -26.88 -9.80 9.98
N THR A 84 -26.36 -11.00 10.26
CA THR A 84 -26.98 -11.94 11.21
C THR A 84 -26.08 -12.06 12.44
N TYR A 85 -26.70 -11.89 13.61
CA TYR A 85 -26.01 -11.98 14.91
C TYR A 85 -26.49 -13.23 15.62
N ILE A 86 -25.57 -14.07 16.11
CA ILE A 86 -25.86 -15.26 16.90
C ILE A 86 -25.27 -15.05 18.30
N PHE A 87 -26.16 -15.00 19.30
CA PHE A 87 -25.80 -14.81 20.70
C PHE A 87 -25.83 -16.16 21.43
N LYS A 88 -24.72 -16.58 22.01
CA LYS A 88 -24.61 -17.79 22.82
C LYS A 88 -24.09 -17.48 24.20
N LEU A 89 -24.85 -17.83 25.22
CA LEU A 89 -24.36 -17.75 26.59
C LEU A 89 -23.31 -18.85 26.82
N THR A 90 -22.23 -18.55 27.53
CA THR A 90 -21.17 -19.52 27.86
C THR A 90 -20.67 -19.33 29.28
N ASP A 91 -20.28 -20.40 29.92
CA ASP A 91 -19.56 -20.46 31.21
C ASP A 91 -18.05 -20.71 31.01
N GLY A 92 -17.57 -20.63 29.76
CA GLY A 92 -16.20 -20.92 29.36
C GLY A 92 -15.99 -22.35 28.85
N THR A 93 -16.87 -23.27 29.21
CA THR A 93 -16.78 -24.70 28.77
C THR A 93 -17.99 -25.08 27.90
N ASN A 94 -19.16 -24.65 28.27
CA ASN A 94 -20.41 -24.99 27.62
C ASN A 94 -21.02 -23.77 26.94
N PHE A 95 -21.82 -24.01 25.90
CA PHE A 95 -22.57 -22.97 25.19
C PHE A 95 -24.07 -23.30 25.24
N SER A 96 -24.88 -22.26 25.38
CA SER A 96 -26.31 -22.36 25.13
C SER A 96 -26.61 -22.55 23.64
N SER A 97 -27.84 -22.88 23.31
CA SER A 97 -28.35 -22.69 21.94
C SER A 97 -28.25 -21.20 21.55
N GLY A 98 -27.95 -20.98 20.25
CA GLY A 98 -27.81 -19.61 19.74
C GLY A 98 -29.15 -18.89 19.55
N VAL A 99 -29.22 -17.64 19.93
CA VAL A 99 -30.33 -16.76 19.57
C VAL A 99 -29.93 -15.90 18.38
N ILE A 100 -30.76 -15.93 17.36
CA ILE A 100 -30.47 -15.25 16.08
C ILE A 100 -31.22 -13.92 16.01
N LYS A 101 -30.51 -12.87 15.63
CA LYS A 101 -31.07 -11.55 15.31
C LYS A 101 -30.50 -11.09 13.97
N ASN A 102 -31.31 -10.37 13.21
CA ASN A 102 -30.88 -9.78 11.95
C ASN A 102 -30.99 -8.25 12.03
N PHE A 103 -30.08 -7.59 11.33
CA PHE A 103 -30.13 -6.15 11.17
C PHE A 103 -29.58 -5.76 9.79
N THR A 104 -30.23 -4.81 9.17
CA THR A 104 -29.76 -4.16 7.94
C THR A 104 -29.90 -2.66 8.13
N ARG A 105 -28.76 -1.95 8.11
CA ARG A 105 -28.77 -0.50 8.18
C ARG A 105 -29.32 0.08 6.89
N GLN A 106 -30.27 0.98 7.01
CA GLN A 106 -30.79 1.75 5.89
C GLN A 106 -29.95 3.01 5.69
N GLY A 107 -29.93 3.55 4.47
CA GLY A 107 -29.22 4.77 4.12
C GLY A 107 -28.66 4.76 2.71
N ALA A 108 -28.04 5.88 2.32
CA ALA A 108 -27.39 6.02 1.03
C ALA A 108 -26.13 5.13 0.91
N ASP A 109 -25.77 4.78 -0.30
CA ASP A 109 -24.47 4.22 -0.60
C ASP A 109 -23.38 5.28 -0.37
N ALA A 110 -22.23 4.88 0.15
CA ALA A 110 -21.11 5.79 0.33
C ALA A 110 -20.53 6.23 -1.03
N VAL A 111 -19.97 7.42 -1.09
CA VAL A 111 -19.09 7.79 -2.22
C VAL A 111 -17.82 6.93 -2.19
N SER A 112 -17.17 6.76 -3.32
CA SER A 112 -15.96 5.96 -3.43
C SER A 112 -14.88 6.67 -4.24
N GLY A 113 -13.65 6.13 -4.21
CA GLY A 113 -12.56 6.64 -5.03
C GLY A 113 -12.19 8.10 -4.72
N ILE A 114 -12.24 8.50 -3.45
CA ILE A 114 -11.84 9.87 -3.08
C ILE A 114 -10.37 10.06 -3.44
N SER A 115 -10.10 11.08 -4.26
CA SER A 115 -8.77 11.52 -4.66
C SER A 115 -8.62 13.01 -4.34
N LEU A 116 -7.49 13.37 -3.76
CA LEU A 116 -7.15 14.75 -3.45
C LEU A 116 -5.89 15.15 -4.21
N THR A 117 -5.95 16.29 -4.89
CA THR A 117 -4.84 16.83 -5.68
C THR A 117 -4.61 18.29 -5.33
N GLN A 118 -3.35 18.66 -5.08
CA GLN A 118 -2.96 20.04 -4.94
C GLN A 118 -2.94 20.71 -6.31
N VAL A 119 -3.52 21.90 -6.37
CA VAL A 119 -3.48 22.77 -7.57
C VAL A 119 -2.68 24.00 -7.23
N GLU A 120 -1.53 24.15 -7.86
CA GLU A 120 -0.71 25.34 -7.73
C GLU A 120 -1.26 26.46 -8.60
N LYS A 121 -1.35 27.67 -8.03
CA LYS A 121 -1.80 28.87 -8.74
C LYS A 121 -0.60 29.71 -9.20
N ALA A 122 -0.85 30.61 -10.15
CA ALA A 122 0.19 31.46 -10.74
C ALA A 122 0.92 32.36 -9.71
N ASP A 123 0.32 32.63 -8.56
CA ASP A 123 0.90 33.39 -7.46
C ASP A 123 1.61 32.53 -6.41
N ALA A 124 1.89 31.28 -6.73
CA ALA A 124 2.50 30.30 -5.84
C ALA A 124 1.68 30.00 -4.57
N THR A 125 0.37 30.26 -4.61
CA THR A 125 -0.60 29.76 -3.63
C THR A 125 -1.22 28.46 -4.13
N TYR A 126 -1.96 27.76 -3.27
CA TYR A 126 -2.50 26.46 -3.58
C TYR A 126 -4.00 26.38 -3.35
N ASP A 127 -4.65 25.51 -4.12
CA ASP A 127 -5.98 25.00 -3.82
C ASP A 127 -5.88 23.46 -3.68
N ALA A 128 -6.80 22.86 -2.94
CA ALA A 128 -6.93 21.40 -2.90
C ALA A 128 -8.18 20.98 -3.66
N TYR A 129 -7.99 20.28 -4.77
CA TYR A 129 -9.07 19.70 -5.57
C TYR A 129 -9.37 18.30 -5.05
N VAL A 130 -10.62 18.08 -4.69
CA VAL A 130 -11.12 16.80 -4.20
C VAL A 130 -12.11 16.26 -5.20
N GLU A 131 -11.91 15.05 -5.66
CA GLU A 131 -12.84 14.34 -6.56
C GLU A 131 -13.22 12.98 -5.99
N TRP A 132 -14.37 12.47 -6.39
CA TRP A 132 -14.88 11.18 -5.98
C TRP A 132 -15.87 10.61 -6.98
N THR A 133 -16.09 9.29 -6.90
CA THR A 133 -17.20 8.64 -7.59
C THR A 133 -18.48 8.87 -6.77
N PRO A 134 -19.55 9.44 -7.36
CA PRO A 134 -20.76 9.76 -6.62
C PRO A 134 -21.47 8.50 -6.12
N SER A 135 -22.24 8.66 -5.06
CA SER A 135 -23.19 7.63 -4.61
C SER A 135 -24.28 7.42 -5.66
N ALA A 136 -24.72 6.17 -5.84
CA ALA A 136 -25.74 5.83 -6.83
C ALA A 136 -27.13 6.38 -6.46
N ASP A 137 -27.40 6.64 -5.17
CA ASP A 137 -28.73 6.95 -4.66
C ASP A 137 -28.78 8.10 -3.63
N ALA A 138 -27.68 8.83 -3.47
CA ALA A 138 -27.65 9.99 -2.60
C ALA A 138 -28.47 11.15 -3.18
N SER A 139 -29.25 11.81 -2.33
CA SER A 139 -29.88 13.10 -2.64
C SER A 139 -28.99 14.27 -2.24
N GLU A 140 -28.11 14.08 -1.26
CA GLU A 140 -27.25 15.10 -0.67
C GLU A 140 -25.94 14.49 -0.20
N LEU A 141 -24.86 15.30 -0.25
CA LEU A 141 -23.57 14.97 0.35
C LEU A 141 -23.22 16.01 1.40
N THR A 142 -22.77 15.56 2.56
CA THR A 142 -22.12 16.40 3.57
C THR A 142 -20.61 16.28 3.36
N PHE A 143 -19.98 17.35 2.88
CA PHE A 143 -18.54 17.47 2.69
C PHE A 143 -17.95 18.20 3.88
N ASN A 144 -16.97 17.60 4.56
CA ASN A 144 -16.20 18.21 5.62
C ASN A 144 -14.71 18.05 5.34
N ALA A 145 -13.96 19.14 5.47
CA ALA A 145 -12.51 19.13 5.36
C ALA A 145 -11.91 19.90 6.53
N VAL A 146 -10.89 19.36 7.17
CA VAL A 146 -10.24 19.93 8.36
C VAL A 146 -8.72 19.92 8.19
N ALA A 147 -8.08 21.04 8.49
CA ALA A 147 -6.63 21.16 8.57
C ALA A 147 -6.24 22.13 9.70
N GLY A 148 -5.47 21.65 10.68
CA GLY A 148 -5.06 22.47 11.82
C GLY A 148 -6.26 23.08 12.56
N GLY A 149 -6.44 24.38 12.51
CA GLY A 149 -7.60 25.08 13.08
C GLY A 149 -8.65 25.47 12.04
N ARG A 150 -8.51 25.07 10.77
CA ARG A 150 -9.40 25.43 9.66
C ARG A 150 -10.38 24.31 9.38
N THR A 151 -11.63 24.69 9.12
CA THR A 151 -12.70 23.75 8.76
C THR A 151 -13.50 24.30 7.59
N VAL A 152 -13.73 23.45 6.59
CA VAL A 152 -14.65 23.71 5.47
C VAL A 152 -15.74 22.67 5.52
N SER A 153 -16.99 23.12 5.72
CA SER A 153 -18.19 22.27 5.72
C SER A 153 -19.14 22.74 4.63
N LYS A 154 -19.58 21.84 3.79
CA LYS A 154 -20.51 22.11 2.69
C LYS A 154 -21.55 21.02 2.55
N THR A 155 -22.76 21.44 2.23
CA THR A 155 -23.80 20.57 1.70
C THR A 155 -23.79 20.65 0.19
N LEU A 156 -23.65 19.52 -0.48
CA LEU A 156 -23.57 19.41 -1.94
C LEU A 156 -24.71 18.52 -2.46
N PRO A 157 -25.13 18.72 -3.73
CA PRO A 157 -26.05 17.77 -4.37
C PRO A 157 -25.49 16.35 -4.36
N GLY A 158 -26.36 15.33 -4.24
CA GLY A 158 -25.94 13.92 -4.27
C GLY A 158 -25.17 13.51 -5.52
N SER A 159 -25.38 14.22 -6.63
CA SER A 159 -24.67 14.02 -7.91
C SER A 159 -23.32 14.73 -8.02
N ALA A 160 -22.91 15.49 -7.01
CA ALA A 160 -21.61 16.16 -7.05
C ALA A 160 -20.47 15.14 -7.07
N THR A 161 -19.44 15.43 -7.88
CA THR A 161 -18.26 14.57 -8.07
C THR A 161 -16.97 15.22 -7.62
N SER A 162 -17.00 16.50 -7.25
CA SER A 162 -15.81 17.22 -6.83
C SER A 162 -16.13 18.44 -5.97
N TYR A 163 -15.12 18.91 -5.25
CA TYR A 163 -15.12 20.18 -4.53
C TYR A 163 -13.69 20.73 -4.45
N THR A 164 -13.54 22.06 -4.58
CA THR A 164 -12.24 22.73 -4.41
C THR A 164 -12.19 23.42 -3.07
N ILE A 165 -11.17 23.12 -2.27
CA ILE A 165 -10.84 23.87 -1.05
C ILE A 165 -9.85 24.95 -1.48
N GLU A 166 -10.31 26.19 -1.46
CA GLU A 166 -9.52 27.32 -1.94
C GLU A 166 -8.53 27.82 -0.88
N ASN A 167 -7.40 28.37 -1.36
CA ASN A 167 -6.40 29.06 -0.55
C ASN A 167 -5.88 28.19 0.61
N VAL A 168 -5.52 26.95 0.29
CA VAL A 168 -4.82 26.08 1.23
C VAL A 168 -3.36 26.52 1.37
N VAL A 169 -2.77 26.31 2.54
CA VAL A 169 -1.46 26.87 2.89
C VAL A 169 -0.42 25.77 2.99
N ASP A 170 0.80 26.07 2.56
CA ASP A 170 1.95 25.17 2.67
C ASP A 170 2.09 24.61 4.10
N GLY A 171 2.29 23.30 4.21
CA GLY A 171 2.39 22.57 5.47
C GLY A 171 1.06 22.11 6.08
N GLU A 172 -0.08 22.57 5.57
CA GLU A 172 -1.39 22.07 6.03
C GLU A 172 -1.61 20.63 5.59
N GLU A 173 -2.14 19.81 6.51
CA GLU A 173 -2.66 18.46 6.20
C GLU A 173 -4.17 18.50 6.25
N TRP A 174 -4.80 18.42 5.10
CA TRP A 174 -6.24 18.40 4.96
C TRP A 174 -6.79 16.98 5.03
N ASN A 175 -7.70 16.77 5.99
CA ASN A 175 -8.45 15.54 6.12
C ASN A 175 -9.88 15.79 5.65
N VAL A 176 -10.29 15.10 4.60
CA VAL A 176 -11.60 15.23 3.97
C VAL A 176 -12.47 14.04 4.35
N THR A 177 -13.72 14.32 4.67
CA THR A 177 -14.74 13.31 4.92
C THR A 177 -16.00 13.67 4.15
N ILE A 178 -16.58 12.70 3.45
CA ILE A 178 -17.83 12.85 2.70
C ILE A 178 -18.82 11.80 3.19
N ILE A 179 -20.01 12.26 3.56
CA ILE A 179 -21.13 11.43 3.98
C ILE A 179 -22.27 11.65 3.00
N ALA A 180 -22.72 10.59 2.35
CA ALA A 180 -23.89 10.61 1.49
C ALA A 180 -25.17 10.39 2.30
N SER A 181 -26.27 11.01 1.89
CA SER A 181 -27.58 10.84 2.54
C SER A 181 -28.74 10.81 1.53
N ASN A 182 -29.75 10.06 1.87
CA ASN A 182 -31.04 9.99 1.19
C ASN A 182 -32.17 9.97 2.20
N SER A 183 -33.41 9.72 1.76
CA SER A 183 -34.59 9.66 2.66
C SER A 183 -34.56 8.51 3.67
N GLU A 184 -33.70 7.48 3.44
CA GLU A 184 -33.60 6.32 4.32
C GLU A 184 -32.50 6.47 5.37
N GLY A 185 -31.54 7.39 5.15
CA GLY A 185 -30.46 7.66 6.10
C GLY A 185 -29.12 8.01 5.46
N LYS A 186 -28.08 7.93 6.28
CA LYS A 186 -26.70 8.32 5.94
C LYS A 186 -25.83 7.10 5.66
N SER A 187 -24.90 7.27 4.74
CA SER A 187 -23.81 6.32 4.49
C SER A 187 -22.80 6.30 5.65
N LEU A 188 -21.89 5.36 5.62
CA LEU A 188 -20.61 5.52 6.30
C LEU A 188 -19.82 6.69 5.70
N PRO A 189 -18.95 7.34 6.48
CA PRO A 189 -18.05 8.35 5.95
C PRO A 189 -17.00 7.72 5.03
N SER A 190 -16.77 8.35 3.90
CA SER A 190 -15.61 8.10 3.05
C SER A 190 -14.58 9.20 3.29
N SER A 191 -13.31 8.85 3.40
CA SER A 191 -12.28 9.81 3.81
C SER A 191 -11.06 9.76 2.88
N GLY A 192 -10.35 10.89 2.80
CA GLY A 192 -9.06 11.03 2.16
C GLY A 192 -8.27 12.16 2.82
N SER A 193 -6.96 12.20 2.60
CA SER A 193 -6.10 13.27 3.12
C SER A 193 -5.12 13.76 2.06
N LEU A 194 -4.67 15.01 2.24
CA LEU A 194 -3.66 15.65 1.40
C LEU A 194 -2.82 16.60 2.24
N LYS A 195 -1.52 16.43 2.20
CA LYS A 195 -0.58 17.42 2.74
C LYS A 195 -0.27 18.44 1.67
N ILE A 196 -0.51 19.72 1.97
CA ILE A 196 -0.20 20.84 1.10
C ILE A 196 1.26 21.21 1.25
N GLY A 197 1.90 21.52 0.16
CA GLY A 197 3.26 22.02 0.21
C GLY A 197 4.00 21.85 -1.09
N LYS A 198 5.28 22.05 -0.99
CA LYS A 198 6.20 22.04 -2.12
C LYS A 198 6.00 20.77 -2.93
N THR A 199 5.80 20.95 -4.23
CA THR A 199 5.61 19.84 -5.18
C THR A 199 6.82 19.63 -6.07
N ALA A 200 7.88 20.42 -5.89
CA ALA A 200 9.08 20.29 -6.68
C ALA A 200 9.71 18.89 -6.50
N ILE A 201 10.14 18.33 -7.61
CA ILE A 201 10.88 17.08 -7.68
C ILE A 201 12.33 17.42 -7.97
N GLY A 202 13.26 16.90 -7.17
CA GLY A 202 14.68 16.96 -7.42
C GLY A 202 15.18 15.60 -7.91
N PHE A 203 16.00 15.59 -8.97
CA PHE A 203 16.73 14.41 -9.39
C PHE A 203 18.13 14.45 -8.79
N LEU A 204 18.40 13.55 -7.87
CA LEU A 204 19.72 13.42 -7.24
C LEU A 204 20.71 12.76 -8.20
N SER A 205 21.91 13.31 -8.25
CA SER A 205 23.01 12.73 -9.05
C SER A 205 24.37 12.92 -8.38
N GLU A 206 25.28 11.98 -8.60
CA GLU A 206 26.68 12.08 -8.23
C GLU A 206 27.52 12.84 -9.25
N TYR A 207 26.95 13.13 -10.43
CA TYR A 207 27.58 13.93 -11.49
C TYR A 207 27.24 15.41 -11.32
N ALA A 208 28.23 16.29 -11.51
CA ALA A 208 28.08 17.70 -11.18
C ALA A 208 27.10 18.44 -12.08
N THR A 209 26.90 17.98 -13.31
CA THR A 209 26.00 18.60 -14.30
C THR A 209 25.23 17.55 -15.08
N GLU A 210 24.12 17.96 -15.69
CA GLU A 210 23.34 17.12 -16.62
C GLU A 210 24.20 16.59 -17.78
N ASP A 211 25.03 17.47 -18.35
CA ASP A 211 25.92 17.09 -19.48
C ASP A 211 26.96 16.05 -19.05
N GLU A 212 27.46 16.15 -17.82
CA GLU A 212 28.40 15.18 -17.26
C GLU A 212 27.71 13.82 -17.02
N LEU A 213 26.50 13.82 -16.48
CA LEU A 213 25.70 12.61 -16.32
C LEU A 213 25.47 11.93 -17.66
N ILE A 214 25.05 12.68 -18.69
CA ILE A 214 24.76 12.13 -20.02
C ILE A 214 26.03 11.59 -20.70
N ALA A 215 27.19 12.22 -20.45
CA ALA A 215 28.46 11.85 -21.10
C ALA A 215 29.23 10.73 -20.39
N ASN A 216 29.11 10.62 -19.07
CA ASN A 216 29.95 9.76 -18.24
C ASN A 216 29.19 8.90 -17.24
N GLY A 217 27.88 9.15 -17.04
CA GLY A 217 27.03 8.34 -16.19
C GLY A 217 26.55 7.08 -16.87
N ASP A 218 25.87 6.25 -16.10
CA ASP A 218 25.13 5.13 -16.64
C ASP A 218 23.99 5.59 -17.54
N ASP A 219 23.67 4.83 -18.59
CA ASP A 219 22.64 5.22 -19.55
C ASP A 219 21.24 5.20 -18.93
N ASP A 220 20.98 4.33 -17.96
CA ASP A 220 19.73 4.31 -17.22
C ASP A 220 19.55 5.53 -16.33
N GLU A 221 20.60 5.99 -15.66
CA GLU A 221 20.58 7.21 -14.87
C GLU A 221 20.33 8.44 -15.75
N ALA A 222 21.03 8.53 -16.88
CA ALA A 222 20.86 9.61 -17.84
C ALA A 222 19.45 9.62 -18.43
N CYS A 223 18.93 8.45 -18.80
CA CYS A 223 17.60 8.29 -19.36
C CYS A 223 16.48 8.60 -18.34
N ALA A 224 16.67 8.21 -17.08
CA ALA A 224 15.75 8.55 -15.99
C ALA A 224 15.63 10.07 -15.80
N TRP A 225 16.77 10.79 -15.85
CA TRP A 225 16.76 12.25 -15.80
C TRP A 225 16.04 12.88 -17.00
N LEU A 226 16.34 12.43 -18.21
CA LEU A 226 15.71 12.94 -19.43
C LEU A 226 14.19 12.70 -19.42
N TRP A 227 13.76 11.54 -18.98
CA TRP A 227 12.35 11.24 -18.80
C TRP A 227 11.71 12.14 -17.74
N LEU A 228 12.36 12.29 -16.58
CA LEU A 228 11.82 13.13 -15.50
C LEU A 228 11.64 14.58 -15.96
N LYS A 229 12.63 15.12 -16.66
CA LYS A 229 12.60 16.49 -17.19
C LYS A 229 11.49 16.68 -18.25
N ALA A 230 11.21 15.66 -19.03
CA ALA A 230 10.14 15.68 -20.03
C ALA A 230 8.74 15.58 -19.39
N GLU A 231 8.56 14.70 -18.40
CA GLU A 231 7.28 14.52 -17.68
C GLU A 231 7.00 15.66 -16.68
N TYR A 232 8.04 16.20 -16.07
CA TYR A 232 7.99 17.25 -15.05
C TYR A 232 8.94 18.40 -15.40
N PRO A 233 8.54 19.33 -16.29
CA PRO A 233 9.44 20.40 -16.74
C PRO A 233 9.96 21.32 -15.62
N ALA A 234 9.29 21.31 -14.45
CA ALA A 234 9.73 22.02 -13.25
C ALA A 234 10.69 21.22 -12.36
N ALA A 235 10.97 19.95 -12.69
CA ALA A 235 11.94 19.15 -11.98
C ALA A 235 13.33 19.77 -12.08
N GLN A 236 14.11 19.63 -11.03
CA GLN A 236 15.45 20.23 -10.93
C GLN A 236 16.52 19.15 -10.78
N TYR A 237 17.63 19.35 -11.46
CA TYR A 237 18.82 18.54 -11.28
C TYR A 237 19.51 18.93 -9.98
N VAL A 238 19.83 17.95 -9.13
CA VAL A 238 20.40 18.17 -7.80
C VAL A 238 21.67 17.35 -7.66
N TYR A 239 22.81 18.01 -7.81
CA TYR A 239 24.11 17.39 -7.58
C TYR A 239 24.36 17.24 -6.08
N PHE A 240 24.69 16.04 -5.62
CA PHE A 240 24.99 15.79 -4.20
C PHE A 240 26.06 16.73 -3.64
N GLY A 241 27.09 17.07 -4.42
CA GLY A 241 28.15 17.95 -3.98
C GLY A 241 27.72 19.41 -3.75
N ASN A 242 26.52 19.80 -4.16
CA ASN A 242 25.95 21.13 -3.89
C ASN A 242 25.10 21.16 -2.64
N ILE A 243 24.87 20.00 -1.99
CA ILE A 243 24.07 19.92 -0.78
C ILE A 243 24.99 20.15 0.43
N SER A 244 24.89 21.33 1.02
CA SER A 244 25.70 21.77 2.15
C SER A 244 24.90 21.94 3.45
N SER A 245 23.57 21.89 3.33
CA SER A 245 22.62 21.98 4.43
C SER A 245 21.30 21.32 4.06
N ALA A 246 20.47 20.95 5.04
CA ALA A 246 19.11 20.46 4.79
C ALA A 246 18.23 21.53 4.12
N ASP A 247 18.54 22.81 4.34
CA ASP A 247 17.81 23.94 3.73
C ASP A 247 17.95 24.00 2.22
N ASP A 248 19.04 23.49 1.66
CA ASP A 248 19.24 23.39 0.20
C ASP A 248 18.19 22.47 -0.44
N LEU A 249 17.64 21.56 0.34
CA LEU A 249 16.61 20.60 -0.09
C LEU A 249 15.17 21.08 0.21
N ASN A 250 15.01 22.21 0.85
CA ASN A 250 13.71 22.79 1.17
C ASN A 250 12.76 22.98 -0.04
N PRO A 251 13.23 23.28 -1.27
CA PRO A 251 12.34 23.39 -2.43
C PRO A 251 11.62 22.08 -2.79
N TYR A 252 12.19 20.92 -2.41
CA TYR A 252 11.74 19.63 -2.91
C TYR A 252 10.76 18.95 -1.95
N ARG A 253 9.73 18.33 -2.52
CA ARG A 253 8.85 17.40 -1.83
C ARG A 253 9.33 15.97 -1.98
N VAL A 254 9.88 15.64 -3.17
CA VAL A 254 10.41 14.33 -3.51
C VAL A 254 11.79 14.50 -4.11
N LEU A 255 12.72 13.69 -3.64
CA LEU A 255 14.00 13.49 -4.32
C LEU A 255 14.00 12.11 -4.95
N PHE A 256 14.28 12.06 -6.24
CA PHE A 256 14.41 10.84 -7.01
C PHE A 256 15.87 10.57 -7.31
N TRP A 257 16.35 9.41 -6.94
CA TRP A 257 17.68 8.92 -7.29
C TRP A 257 17.58 7.59 -8.01
N MET A 258 17.98 7.56 -9.26
CA MET A 258 18.31 6.39 -10.05
C MET A 258 19.81 6.18 -9.94
N ARG A 259 20.24 4.99 -9.59
CA ARG A 259 21.65 4.58 -9.61
C ARG A 259 21.74 3.20 -10.20
N ASP A 260 22.47 3.05 -11.28
CA ASP A 260 22.81 1.77 -11.83
C ASP A 260 24.32 1.55 -11.83
N LEU A 261 24.73 0.33 -11.61
CA LEU A 261 26.13 -0.04 -11.47
C LEU A 261 26.39 -1.32 -12.28
N GLU A 262 26.33 -1.19 -13.59
CA GLU A 262 26.73 -2.29 -14.48
C GLU A 262 28.14 -2.78 -14.14
N ASP A 263 28.34 -4.10 -14.26
CA ASP A 263 29.64 -4.75 -14.07
C ASP A 263 30.33 -4.49 -12.71
N ARG A 264 29.56 -4.11 -11.68
CA ARG A 264 30.09 -3.89 -10.33
C ARG A 264 29.91 -5.11 -9.43
N MET A 265 30.73 -5.17 -8.39
CA MET A 265 30.62 -6.19 -7.34
C MET A 265 29.66 -5.74 -6.23
N GLU A 266 29.13 -6.70 -5.46
CA GLU A 266 28.19 -6.42 -4.36
C GLU A 266 28.66 -5.31 -3.41
N ASP A 267 29.95 -5.31 -3.06
CA ASP A 267 30.53 -4.31 -2.16
C ASP A 267 30.43 -2.89 -2.73
N ASP A 268 30.50 -2.72 -4.04
CA ASP A 268 30.45 -1.42 -4.70
C ASP A 268 29.07 -0.76 -4.58
N VAL A 269 28.01 -1.55 -4.49
CA VAL A 269 26.64 -1.03 -4.33
C VAL A 269 26.45 -0.31 -3.01
N PHE A 270 27.05 -0.84 -1.94
CA PHE A 270 26.95 -0.27 -0.60
C PHE A 270 28.01 0.80 -0.33
N ASN A 271 29.04 0.87 -1.17
CA ASN A 271 30.06 1.91 -1.12
C ASN A 271 29.55 3.17 -1.85
N MET A 272 29.06 4.13 -1.09
CA MET A 272 28.60 5.39 -1.67
C MET A 272 29.79 6.25 -2.10
N PRO A 273 29.68 6.96 -3.24
CA PRO A 273 30.64 7.96 -3.64
C PRO A 273 30.88 9.00 -2.55
N ALA A 274 32.05 9.61 -2.53
CA ALA A 274 32.42 10.58 -1.49
C ALA A 274 31.40 11.74 -1.43
N VAL A 275 30.99 12.29 -2.57
CA VAL A 275 30.02 13.39 -2.65
C VAL A 275 28.65 13.00 -2.06
N VAL A 276 28.23 11.74 -2.23
CA VAL A 276 26.99 11.23 -1.66
C VAL A 276 27.14 11.09 -0.15
N SER A 277 28.26 10.51 0.32
CA SER A 277 28.54 10.32 1.74
C SER A 277 28.61 11.65 2.50
N GLU A 278 29.21 12.68 1.89
CA GLU A 278 29.32 14.04 2.44
C GLU A 278 27.97 14.73 2.55
N ALA A 279 27.08 14.55 1.58
CA ALA A 279 25.74 15.12 1.56
C ALA A 279 24.73 14.36 2.46
N THR A 280 25.03 13.10 2.79
CA THR A 280 24.10 12.21 3.51
C THR A 280 23.55 12.79 4.83
N PRO A 281 24.31 13.46 5.69
CA PRO A 281 23.77 14.06 6.91
C PRO A 281 22.63 15.04 6.62
N TYR A 282 22.73 15.83 5.59
CA TYR A 282 21.74 16.85 5.22
C TYR A 282 20.51 16.23 4.55
N VAL A 283 20.70 15.24 3.69
CA VAL A 283 19.59 14.46 3.11
C VAL A 283 18.84 13.72 4.20
N ARG A 284 19.56 13.15 5.20
CA ARG A 284 18.96 12.50 6.36
C ARG A 284 18.12 13.47 7.18
N GLU A 285 18.63 14.67 7.47
CA GLU A 285 17.91 15.70 8.21
C GLU A 285 16.64 16.13 7.48
N TRP A 286 16.72 16.40 6.16
CA TRP A 286 15.58 16.71 5.32
C TRP A 286 14.53 15.57 5.28
N TYR A 287 14.98 14.33 5.14
CA TYR A 287 14.13 13.14 5.19
C TYR A 287 13.46 12.97 6.56
N ALA A 288 14.21 13.17 7.64
CA ALA A 288 13.68 13.13 9.01
C ALA A 288 12.60 14.21 9.22
N ALA A 289 12.74 15.37 8.59
CA ALA A 289 11.76 16.47 8.66
C ALA A 289 10.49 16.22 7.83
N GLY A 290 10.47 15.22 6.94
CA GLY A 290 9.30 14.83 6.15
C GLY A 290 9.47 14.89 4.64
N GLY A 291 10.70 15.07 4.14
CA GLY A 291 11.02 14.90 2.72
C GLY A 291 10.88 13.44 2.29
N ASN A 292 10.54 13.18 1.03
CA ASN A 292 10.28 11.85 0.53
C ASN A 292 11.32 11.44 -0.54
N LEU A 293 11.69 10.16 -0.55
CA LEU A 293 12.70 9.62 -1.45
C LEU A 293 12.09 8.54 -2.34
N LEU A 294 12.34 8.63 -3.65
CA LEU A 294 12.23 7.54 -4.58
C LEU A 294 13.64 7.03 -4.88
N LEU A 295 13.94 5.82 -4.47
CA LEU A 295 15.20 5.16 -4.70
C LEU A 295 15.01 4.01 -5.69
N TRP A 296 15.76 4.05 -6.79
CA TRP A 296 15.56 3.15 -7.90
C TRP A 296 16.83 2.37 -8.21
N SER A 297 16.71 1.09 -8.57
CA SER A 297 17.82 0.18 -8.80
C SER A 297 18.79 0.16 -7.59
N HIS A 298 20.07 0.30 -7.79
CA HIS A 298 21.09 0.27 -6.73
C HIS A 298 21.03 1.47 -5.76
N ALA A 299 20.34 2.56 -6.12
CA ALA A 299 20.08 3.65 -5.16
C ALA A 299 19.33 3.17 -3.91
N THR A 300 18.64 2.03 -3.97
CA THR A 300 17.95 1.42 -2.82
C THR A 300 18.91 1.14 -1.66
N ALA A 301 20.19 0.87 -1.92
CA ALA A 301 21.22 0.69 -0.89
C ALA A 301 21.42 1.93 0.00
N TYR A 302 21.07 3.11 -0.48
CA TYR A 302 21.19 4.36 0.26
C TYR A 302 20.37 4.39 1.54
N VAL A 303 19.33 3.57 1.65
CA VAL A 303 18.54 3.42 2.89
C VAL A 303 19.40 3.04 4.08
N GLY A 304 20.41 2.19 3.86
CA GLY A 304 21.40 1.82 4.89
C GLY A 304 22.32 3.00 5.23
N THR A 305 22.83 3.71 4.23
CA THR A 305 23.68 4.89 4.42
C THR A 305 22.96 6.01 5.15
N LEU A 306 21.67 6.22 4.86
CA LEU A 306 20.80 7.15 5.58
C LEU A 306 20.53 6.72 7.03
N GLY A 307 20.85 5.47 7.40
CA GLY A 307 20.56 4.92 8.72
C GLY A 307 19.06 4.70 8.96
N ARG A 308 18.25 4.59 7.90
CA ARG A 308 16.83 4.21 8.00
C ARG A 308 16.69 2.71 8.29
N LEU A 309 17.57 1.92 7.72
CA LEU A 309 17.78 0.51 8.01
C LEU A 309 19.29 0.27 8.27
N GLU A 310 19.62 -0.84 8.88
CA GLU A 310 21.01 -1.28 8.97
C GLU A 310 21.47 -1.82 7.60
N THR A 311 22.71 -1.55 7.22
CA THR A 311 23.23 -1.89 5.90
C THR A 311 23.18 -3.39 5.61
N ASP A 312 23.41 -4.24 6.60
CA ASP A 312 23.38 -5.69 6.47
C ASP A 312 21.97 -6.29 6.30
N MET A 313 20.93 -5.45 6.41
CA MET A 313 19.55 -5.86 6.12
C MET A 313 19.25 -5.95 4.63
N LEU A 314 20.12 -5.43 3.77
CA LEU A 314 19.97 -5.44 2.32
C LEU A 314 21.02 -6.35 1.68
N ARG A 315 20.65 -6.91 0.54
CA ARG A 315 21.55 -7.67 -0.33
C ARG A 315 21.29 -7.35 -1.78
N SER A 316 22.34 -7.45 -2.57
CA SER A 316 22.24 -7.47 -4.01
C SER A 316 22.29 -8.90 -4.55
N ASN A 317 21.83 -9.08 -5.78
CA ASN A 317 21.88 -10.36 -6.45
C ASN A 317 23.19 -10.51 -7.24
N ASP A 318 24.17 -11.16 -6.63
CA ASP A 318 25.52 -11.30 -7.17
C ASP A 318 25.86 -12.71 -7.66
N HIS A 319 24.96 -13.68 -7.50
CA HIS A 319 25.32 -15.09 -7.68
C HIS A 319 25.19 -15.57 -9.11
N ALA A 320 24.00 -16.02 -9.48
CA ALA A 320 23.79 -16.60 -10.78
C ALA A 320 23.72 -15.55 -11.89
N ILE A 321 23.20 -14.38 -11.52
CA ILE A 321 22.86 -13.33 -12.46
C ILE A 321 23.87 -12.20 -12.37
N GLY A 322 24.48 -12.05 -11.21
CA GLY A 322 25.52 -11.08 -10.95
C GLY A 322 24.99 -9.69 -10.77
N LEU A 323 25.49 -9.05 -9.74
CA LEU A 323 25.26 -7.64 -9.52
C LEU A 323 25.98 -6.85 -10.63
N GLY A 324 25.25 -5.90 -11.23
CA GLY A 324 25.83 -5.03 -12.24
C GLY A 324 26.30 -5.75 -13.49
N ARG A 325 25.91 -6.97 -13.68
CA ARG A 325 26.11 -7.62 -14.97
C ARG A 325 24.81 -7.55 -15.73
N GLY A 326 24.87 -7.05 -16.93
CA GLY A 326 23.77 -7.19 -17.87
C GLY A 326 23.28 -8.63 -17.85
N GLY A 327 22.04 -8.88 -18.15
CA GLY A 327 21.44 -10.21 -18.11
C GLY A 327 22.23 -11.24 -18.90
N TRP A 328 21.88 -12.48 -18.73
CA TRP A 328 22.53 -13.57 -19.44
C TRP A 328 22.26 -13.49 -20.93
N ASN A 329 23.29 -13.63 -21.71
CA ASN A 329 23.12 -13.72 -23.15
C ASN A 329 22.21 -14.92 -23.48
N GLY A 330 21.11 -14.65 -24.11
CA GLY A 330 20.12 -15.66 -24.47
C GLY A 330 19.06 -15.95 -23.41
N ASP A 331 18.82 -15.04 -22.48
CA ASP A 331 17.69 -15.11 -21.56
C ASP A 331 16.38 -15.33 -22.30
N THR A 332 15.58 -16.25 -21.78
CA THR A 332 14.28 -16.60 -22.35
C THR A 332 13.09 -16.21 -21.48
N TRP A 333 13.34 -15.69 -20.30
CA TRP A 333 12.30 -15.21 -19.37
C TRP A 333 12.16 -13.70 -19.41
N MET A 334 11.00 -13.22 -19.00
CA MET A 334 10.77 -11.81 -18.79
C MET A 334 11.09 -11.42 -17.35
N MET A 335 11.44 -10.16 -17.14
CA MET A 335 11.59 -9.58 -15.82
C MET A 335 10.24 -9.01 -15.37
N ALA A 336 9.81 -9.40 -14.18
CA ALA A 336 8.52 -8.98 -13.63
C ALA A 336 8.57 -8.85 -12.11
N VAL A 337 7.67 -8.03 -11.57
CA VAL A 337 7.40 -7.92 -10.13
C VAL A 337 6.14 -8.68 -9.79
N GLN A 338 6.22 -9.53 -8.79
CA GLN A 338 5.08 -10.25 -8.22
C GLN A 338 4.39 -9.37 -7.17
N LEU A 339 3.10 -9.11 -7.36
CA LEU A 339 2.31 -8.19 -6.51
C LEU A 339 1.64 -8.88 -5.32
N HIS A 340 1.77 -10.18 -5.23
CA HIS A 340 1.41 -10.97 -4.05
C HIS A 340 2.69 -11.45 -3.38
N PRO A 341 3.43 -10.59 -2.70
CA PRO A 341 4.64 -10.99 -2.05
C PRO A 341 4.32 -12.09 -1.02
N GLY A 342 4.89 -13.29 -1.26
CA GLY A 342 4.52 -14.46 -0.50
C GLY A 342 3.09 -14.88 -0.74
N SER A 343 2.75 -15.40 -1.92
CA SER A 343 1.38 -15.73 -2.32
C SER A 343 0.62 -16.62 -1.34
N ARG A 344 1.33 -17.52 -0.63
CA ARG A 344 0.76 -18.32 0.46
C ARG A 344 0.22 -17.48 1.62
N PHE A 345 0.70 -16.26 1.80
CA PHE A 345 0.31 -15.33 2.84
C PHE A 345 -0.90 -14.48 2.47
N LYS A 346 -1.45 -14.68 1.28
CA LYS A 346 -2.64 -13.98 0.78
C LYS A 346 -2.53 -12.45 0.76
N LYS A 347 -1.32 -11.93 0.66
CA LYS A 347 -1.10 -10.49 0.53
C LYS A 347 -1.26 -10.09 -0.93
N ASP A 348 -1.98 -8.99 -1.17
CA ASP A 348 -2.21 -8.42 -2.50
C ASP A 348 -1.86 -6.93 -2.48
N ALA A 349 -0.75 -6.57 -3.09
CA ALA A 349 -0.30 -5.19 -3.22
C ALA A 349 -0.81 -4.51 -4.51
N SER A 350 -1.56 -5.21 -5.37
CA SER A 350 -1.96 -4.68 -6.68
C SER A 350 -2.86 -3.44 -6.62
N THR A 351 -3.45 -3.18 -5.46
CA THR A 351 -4.26 -1.97 -5.21
C THR A 351 -3.45 -0.78 -4.72
N HIS A 352 -2.15 -0.95 -4.46
CA HIS A 352 -1.30 0.16 -4.05
C HIS A 352 -1.25 1.23 -5.16
N PRO A 353 -1.29 2.53 -4.82
CA PRO A 353 -1.33 3.62 -5.80
C PRO A 353 -0.23 3.58 -6.86
N ILE A 354 0.96 3.08 -6.54
CA ILE A 354 2.07 2.98 -7.51
C ILE A 354 1.78 2.03 -8.68
N PHE A 355 0.85 1.08 -8.52
CA PHE A 355 0.47 0.13 -9.56
C PHE A 355 -0.81 0.53 -10.32
N LYS A 356 -1.33 1.73 -10.06
CA LYS A 356 -2.57 2.21 -10.71
C LYS A 356 -2.42 2.28 -12.23
N GLY A 357 -3.35 1.63 -12.94
CA GLY A 357 -3.43 1.68 -14.41
C GLY A 357 -2.31 0.93 -15.14
N MET A 358 -1.58 0.04 -14.45
CA MET A 358 -0.57 -0.82 -15.05
C MET A 358 -1.19 -2.11 -15.58
N ASP A 359 -0.51 -2.76 -16.53
CA ASP A 359 -0.95 -4.03 -17.11
C ASP A 359 -0.62 -5.18 -16.16
N VAL A 360 -1.60 -5.57 -15.35
CA VAL A 360 -1.48 -6.64 -14.37
C VAL A 360 -1.91 -7.97 -14.99
N THR A 361 -1.00 -8.93 -15.04
CA THR A 361 -1.30 -10.31 -15.40
C THR A 361 -1.66 -11.10 -14.15
N THR A 362 -2.80 -11.77 -14.15
CA THR A 362 -3.21 -12.66 -13.06
C THR A 362 -2.93 -14.11 -13.45
N THR A 363 -2.19 -14.80 -12.59
CA THR A 363 -1.93 -16.24 -12.70
C THR A 363 -2.71 -17.00 -11.60
N ASP A 364 -2.59 -18.33 -11.59
CA ASP A 364 -3.14 -19.18 -10.52
C ASP A 364 -2.41 -19.02 -9.17
N ARG A 365 -1.24 -18.38 -9.15
CA ARG A 365 -0.40 -18.19 -7.96
C ARG A 365 -0.32 -16.77 -7.48
N THR A 366 -0.33 -15.80 -8.40
CA THR A 366 -0.05 -14.39 -8.08
C THR A 366 -0.58 -13.46 -9.17
N LYS A 367 -0.49 -12.17 -8.89
CA LYS A 367 -0.56 -11.09 -9.89
C LYS A 367 0.85 -10.59 -10.15
N LEU A 368 1.16 -10.27 -11.39
CA LEU A 368 2.48 -9.77 -11.79
C LEU A 368 2.36 -8.62 -12.78
N ILE A 369 3.41 -7.79 -12.80
CA ILE A 369 3.62 -6.76 -13.81
C ILE A 369 4.98 -7.03 -14.47
N ALA A 370 4.99 -7.15 -15.80
CA ALA A 370 6.21 -7.30 -16.56
C ALA A 370 6.87 -5.92 -16.79
N PHE A 371 8.19 -5.88 -16.70
CA PHE A 371 8.99 -4.68 -16.91
C PHE A 371 9.98 -4.84 -18.07
N LYS A 372 10.43 -6.08 -18.34
CA LYS A 372 11.37 -6.36 -19.42
C LYS A 372 10.98 -7.63 -20.17
N GLY A 373 11.14 -7.61 -21.49
CA GLY A 373 10.84 -8.73 -22.36
C GLY A 373 11.90 -9.83 -22.28
N ALA A 374 11.52 -11.05 -22.68
CA ALA A 374 12.46 -12.16 -22.80
C ALA A 374 13.53 -11.87 -23.87
N GLY A 375 14.73 -12.36 -23.64
CA GLY A 375 15.87 -12.23 -24.57
C GLY A 375 16.69 -10.95 -24.41
N TRP A 376 16.29 -10.06 -23.52
CA TRP A 376 17.09 -8.89 -23.17
C TRP A 376 18.19 -9.28 -22.21
N THR A 377 19.41 -8.87 -22.49
CA THR A 377 20.58 -9.24 -21.70
C THR A 377 20.92 -8.24 -20.61
N GLU A 378 20.20 -7.13 -20.54
CA GLU A 378 20.42 -6.13 -19.52
C GLU A 378 19.64 -6.45 -18.25
N ASP A 379 20.31 -6.26 -17.22
CA ASP A 379 19.98 -5.99 -15.83
C ASP A 379 19.04 -6.94 -15.14
N HIS A 380 19.61 -7.99 -14.71
CA HIS A 380 19.08 -8.75 -13.61
C HIS A 380 19.44 -8.15 -12.24
N ASN A 381 19.83 -6.88 -12.21
CA ASN A 381 20.20 -6.19 -10.98
C ASN A 381 19.01 -6.15 -10.02
N CYS A 382 19.23 -6.63 -8.81
CA CYS A 382 18.21 -6.61 -7.76
C CYS A 382 18.83 -6.23 -6.44
N LEU A 383 18.07 -5.47 -5.66
CA LEU A 383 18.39 -5.21 -4.29
C LEU A 383 17.21 -5.62 -3.39
N TYR A 384 17.42 -6.54 -2.47
CA TYR A 384 16.39 -7.13 -1.65
C TYR A 384 16.84 -7.37 -0.20
N PHE A 385 15.91 -7.73 0.68
CA PHE A 385 16.17 -7.91 2.10
C PHE A 385 16.98 -9.16 2.43
N ASN A 386 17.97 -9.01 3.30
CA ASN A 386 18.69 -10.10 3.92
C ASN A 386 17.98 -10.58 5.20
N ILE A 387 16.92 -11.34 5.02
CA ILE A 387 16.05 -11.78 6.11
C ILE A 387 16.73 -12.52 7.25
N PRO A 388 17.73 -13.41 7.03
CA PRO A 388 18.41 -14.06 8.14
C PRO A 388 19.07 -13.10 9.12
N SER A 389 19.56 -11.96 8.66
CA SER A 389 20.13 -10.93 9.54
C SER A 389 19.04 -10.11 10.24
N VAL A 390 17.89 -9.93 9.60
CA VAL A 390 16.81 -9.05 10.07
C VAL A 390 15.92 -9.74 11.09
N LEU A 391 15.57 -11.01 10.87
CA LEU A 391 14.54 -11.74 11.60
C LEU A 391 15.04 -13.13 12.00
N THR A 392 16.06 -13.18 12.84
CA THR A 392 16.63 -14.44 13.35
C THR A 392 15.55 -15.30 14.01
N GLY A 393 15.45 -16.54 13.56
CA GLY A 393 14.53 -17.54 14.11
C GLY A 393 13.12 -17.52 13.52
N ILE A 394 12.81 -16.59 12.61
CA ILE A 394 11.55 -16.60 11.86
C ILE A 394 11.83 -17.16 10.45
N PRO A 395 11.15 -18.21 10.01
CA PRO A 395 11.33 -18.75 8.67
C PRO A 395 11.03 -17.69 7.60
N ASN A 396 11.93 -17.57 6.62
CA ASN A 396 11.84 -16.60 5.54
C ASN A 396 10.51 -16.62 4.78
N GLN A 397 9.88 -17.78 4.70
CA GLN A 397 8.66 -18.04 3.93
C GLN A 397 7.39 -17.99 4.79
N GLU A 398 7.44 -17.42 5.96
CA GLU A 398 6.32 -17.37 6.89
C GLU A 398 5.64 -15.99 6.87
N GLU A 399 4.31 -15.98 7.00
CA GLU A 399 3.56 -14.72 7.13
C GLU A 399 4.03 -13.89 8.32
N ALA A 400 4.49 -14.56 9.39
CA ALA A 400 5.08 -13.89 10.53
C ALA A 400 6.29 -13.02 10.16
N CYS A 401 7.08 -13.41 9.16
CA CYS A 401 8.22 -12.64 8.67
C CYS A 401 7.78 -11.31 8.05
N TYR A 402 6.77 -11.32 7.19
CA TYR A 402 6.19 -10.08 6.64
C TYR A 402 5.61 -9.17 7.72
N ASN A 403 4.86 -9.75 8.64
CA ASN A 403 4.26 -8.99 9.72
C ASN A 403 5.33 -8.38 10.65
N ALA A 404 6.41 -9.12 10.92
CA ALA A 404 7.53 -8.65 11.74
C ALA A 404 8.30 -7.51 11.06
N ILE A 405 8.57 -7.59 9.75
CA ILE A 405 9.20 -6.50 8.99
C ILE A 405 8.36 -5.23 9.09
N THR A 406 7.06 -5.34 8.87
CA THR A 406 6.15 -4.19 8.96
C THR A 406 6.11 -3.63 10.37
N ALA A 407 5.93 -4.48 11.38
CA ALA A 407 5.78 -4.04 12.77
C ALA A 407 7.07 -3.45 13.35
N THR A 408 8.24 -4.01 12.99
CA THR A 408 9.52 -3.61 13.57
C THR A 408 10.12 -2.41 12.86
N TYR A 409 10.06 -2.39 11.54
CA TYR A 409 10.79 -1.42 10.71
C TYR A 409 9.88 -0.45 9.94
N GLY A 410 8.55 -0.61 10.00
CA GLY A 410 7.62 0.20 9.22
C GLY A 410 7.74 -0.04 7.71
N ILE A 411 8.15 -1.25 7.31
CA ILE A 411 8.30 -1.60 5.90
C ILE A 411 7.02 -2.23 5.38
N ILE A 412 6.49 -1.67 4.31
CA ILE A 412 5.33 -2.21 3.60
C ILE A 412 5.85 -2.98 2.37
N PRO A 413 5.69 -4.31 2.34
CA PRO A 413 6.04 -5.13 1.19
C PRO A 413 5.09 -4.85 0.02
N LEU A 414 5.65 -4.58 -1.17
CA LEU A 414 4.88 -4.26 -2.38
C LEU A 414 5.13 -5.24 -3.51
N GLY A 415 6.34 -5.78 -3.63
CA GLY A 415 6.66 -6.70 -4.70
C GLY A 415 7.92 -7.53 -4.45
N THR A 416 7.95 -8.70 -5.06
CA THR A 416 9.09 -9.63 -5.00
C THR A 416 9.58 -9.95 -6.40
N TRP A 417 10.79 -10.53 -6.49
CA TRP A 417 11.33 -11.08 -7.72
C TRP A 417 10.37 -12.09 -8.36
N ASP A 418 10.33 -12.18 -9.65
CA ASP A 418 9.29 -12.87 -10.41
C ASP A 418 9.17 -14.38 -10.12
N SER A 419 10.26 -15.09 -9.89
CA SER A 419 10.24 -16.52 -9.59
C SER A 419 10.19 -16.86 -8.08
N GLN A 420 10.32 -15.85 -7.21
CA GLN A 420 10.55 -16.01 -5.77
C GLN A 420 9.41 -15.47 -4.91
N ILE A 421 8.19 -15.59 -5.39
CA ILE A 421 6.99 -15.01 -4.77
C ILE A 421 6.75 -15.42 -3.32
N ASP A 422 7.26 -16.58 -2.91
CA ASP A 422 7.09 -17.10 -1.56
C ASP A 422 8.20 -16.66 -0.59
N TRP A 423 9.22 -15.95 -1.07
CA TRP A 423 10.40 -15.62 -0.29
C TRP A 423 10.44 -14.15 0.08
N VAL A 424 10.30 -13.87 1.36
CA VAL A 424 10.40 -12.48 1.88
C VAL A 424 11.78 -11.88 1.61
N SER A 425 12.84 -12.70 1.64
CA SER A 425 14.19 -12.26 1.29
C SER A 425 14.33 -11.82 -0.17
N GLN A 426 13.33 -12.07 -1.00
CA GLN A 426 13.29 -11.58 -2.39
C GLN A 426 12.42 -10.34 -2.55
N LEU A 427 12.08 -9.69 -1.43
CA LEU A 427 11.35 -8.43 -1.44
C LEU A 427 12.25 -7.32 -1.99
N ASN A 428 11.91 -6.79 -3.16
CA ASN A 428 12.69 -5.77 -3.87
C ASN A 428 11.89 -4.51 -4.22
N VAL A 429 10.55 -4.54 -4.09
CA VAL A 429 9.71 -3.34 -4.16
C VAL A 429 9.01 -3.15 -2.81
N TRP A 430 9.28 -2.04 -2.15
CA TRP A 430 8.79 -1.81 -0.80
C TRP A 430 8.81 -0.33 -0.43
N GLU A 431 8.04 0.01 0.59
CA GLU A 431 7.92 1.35 1.14
C GLU A 431 8.40 1.35 2.61
N ALA A 432 9.24 2.30 2.97
CA ALA A 432 9.55 2.62 4.36
C ALA A 432 8.70 3.80 4.79
N GLN A 433 7.67 3.53 5.58
CA GLN A 433 6.75 4.55 6.07
C GLN A 433 7.32 5.32 7.27
N GLN A 434 6.77 6.53 7.44
CA GLN A 434 6.93 7.28 8.69
C GLN A 434 6.24 6.54 9.86
N GLY A 435 6.53 6.94 11.07
CA GLY A 435 5.64 6.67 12.21
C GLY A 435 6.19 5.82 13.34
N ASN A 436 7.14 4.93 13.12
CA ASN A 436 7.77 4.15 14.20
C ASN A 436 9.25 4.51 14.43
N THR A 437 9.72 5.56 13.76
CA THR A 437 11.12 6.01 13.81
C THR A 437 11.19 7.53 13.94
N GLU A 438 12.39 8.08 14.04
CA GLU A 438 12.64 9.52 13.99
C GLU A 438 12.32 10.17 12.64
N PHE A 439 12.15 9.38 11.58
CA PHE A 439 11.92 9.85 10.23
C PHE A 439 10.43 10.11 9.97
N LYS A 440 10.12 11.30 9.46
CA LYS A 440 8.74 11.70 9.12
C LYS A 440 8.45 11.55 7.62
N GLY A 441 9.47 11.38 6.79
CA GLY A 441 9.35 11.14 5.37
C GLY A 441 9.06 9.69 5.03
N THR A 442 8.76 9.45 3.78
CA THR A 442 8.55 8.12 3.18
C THR A 442 9.65 7.83 2.17
N ILE A 443 10.19 6.62 2.19
CA ILE A 443 11.06 6.12 1.12
C ILE A 443 10.32 5.04 0.36
N LEU A 444 10.30 5.16 -0.96
CA LEU A 444 9.84 4.10 -1.86
C LEU A 444 11.06 3.53 -2.60
N CYS A 445 11.25 2.23 -2.49
CA CYS A 445 12.36 1.50 -3.08
C CYS A 445 11.87 0.61 -4.22
N ILE A 446 12.48 0.76 -5.39
CA ILE A 446 12.26 -0.05 -6.58
C ILE A 446 13.60 -0.70 -6.93
N GLY A 447 13.93 -1.80 -6.27
CA GLY A 447 15.18 -2.54 -6.44
C GLY A 447 15.04 -3.78 -7.34
N ASN A 448 14.03 -3.80 -8.22
CA ASN A 448 13.80 -4.94 -9.10
C ASN A 448 14.60 -4.79 -10.38
N GLY A 449 15.31 -5.84 -10.79
CA GLY A 449 15.95 -5.88 -12.10
C GLY A 449 14.96 -5.76 -13.25
N GLY A 450 15.40 -5.19 -14.35
CA GLY A 450 14.59 -4.94 -15.53
C GLY A 450 13.67 -3.71 -15.42
N CYS A 451 13.73 -2.97 -14.33
CA CYS A 451 13.05 -1.67 -14.19
C CYS A 451 13.93 -0.54 -14.73
N GLU A 452 14.37 -0.65 -15.98
CA GLU A 452 15.35 0.22 -16.60
C GLU A 452 14.71 1.33 -17.43
N PHE A 453 15.37 2.50 -17.41
CA PHE A 453 14.94 3.65 -18.18
C PHE A 453 15.52 3.68 -19.60
N SER A 454 16.71 3.11 -19.81
CA SER A 454 17.34 2.96 -21.10
C SER A 454 17.00 1.59 -21.72
N MET A 455 17.21 1.47 -23.02
CA MET A 455 17.10 0.22 -23.75
C MET A 455 18.18 0.14 -24.81
N LYS A 456 18.66 -1.06 -25.12
CA LYS A 456 19.65 -1.23 -26.20
C LYS A 456 18.99 -1.24 -27.57
N ASN A 457 19.56 -0.45 -28.47
CA ASN A 457 19.23 -0.47 -29.89
C ASN A 457 19.68 -1.81 -30.51
N ALA A 458 19.22 -2.07 -31.74
CA ALA A 458 19.55 -3.29 -32.48
C ALA A 458 21.07 -3.48 -32.72
N ASP A 459 21.86 -2.41 -32.69
CA ASP A 459 23.33 -2.40 -32.83
C ASP A 459 24.05 -2.52 -31.47
N GLY A 460 23.32 -2.65 -30.37
CA GLY A 460 23.87 -2.78 -29.02
C GLY A 460 24.22 -1.46 -28.35
N THR A 461 23.95 -0.32 -29.00
CA THR A 461 24.12 1.00 -28.37
C THR A 461 22.92 1.34 -27.47
N PRO A 462 23.12 2.08 -26.36
CA PRO A 462 22.02 2.55 -25.51
C PRO A 462 21.04 3.46 -26.28
N ASP A 463 19.75 3.28 -26.05
CA ASP A 463 18.71 4.20 -26.49
C ASP A 463 18.51 5.27 -25.41
N ILE A 464 19.40 6.25 -25.40
CA ILE A 464 19.32 7.38 -24.46
C ILE A 464 18.29 8.37 -24.97
N SER A 465 17.02 8.09 -24.65
CA SER A 465 15.91 8.99 -24.93
C SER A 465 14.97 9.07 -23.71
N ALA A 466 14.19 10.13 -23.63
CA ALA A 466 13.17 10.23 -22.58
C ALA A 466 12.13 9.10 -22.63
N TYR A 467 11.98 8.46 -23.78
CA TYR A 467 10.96 7.40 -24.00
C TYR A 467 11.54 6.30 -24.90
N PRO A 468 12.41 5.45 -24.39
CA PRO A 468 12.98 4.35 -25.15
C PRO A 468 11.88 3.35 -25.55
N LYS A 469 12.01 2.73 -26.74
CA LYS A 469 10.89 2.01 -27.39
C LYS A 469 11.15 0.53 -27.64
N ASN A 470 12.35 0.04 -27.35
CA ASN A 470 12.73 -1.32 -27.71
C ASN A 470 12.21 -2.40 -26.75
N ASN A 471 11.73 -2.01 -25.57
CA ASN A 471 11.11 -2.90 -24.61
C ASN A 471 9.58 -2.84 -24.74
N PRO A 472 8.88 -3.96 -24.98
CA PRO A 472 7.41 -3.96 -25.07
C PRO A 472 6.71 -3.57 -23.77
N TYR A 473 7.43 -3.59 -22.64
CA TYR A 473 6.91 -3.25 -21.32
C TYR A 473 7.42 -1.90 -20.78
N GLN A 474 8.11 -1.11 -21.61
CA GLN A 474 8.67 0.18 -21.18
C GLN A 474 7.64 1.12 -20.58
N ASP A 475 6.42 1.09 -21.11
CA ASP A 475 5.31 1.89 -20.57
C ASP A 475 4.99 1.53 -19.12
N ASN A 476 5.23 0.30 -18.67
CA ASN A 476 5.05 -0.09 -17.28
C ASN A 476 6.15 0.51 -16.39
N VAL A 477 7.41 0.53 -16.84
CA VAL A 477 8.53 1.16 -16.11
C VAL A 477 8.24 2.65 -15.89
N LEU A 478 7.95 3.38 -16.97
CA LEU A 478 7.68 4.81 -16.93
C LEU A 478 6.43 5.15 -16.11
N ARG A 479 5.40 4.30 -16.20
CA ARG A 479 4.18 4.46 -15.40
C ARG A 479 4.43 4.19 -13.92
N LEU A 480 5.22 3.17 -13.59
CA LEU A 480 5.61 2.91 -12.20
C LEU A 480 6.35 4.11 -11.62
N ALA A 481 7.30 4.68 -12.35
CA ALA A 481 8.04 5.86 -11.92
C ALA A 481 7.10 7.07 -11.70
N LYS A 482 6.23 7.34 -12.67
CA LYS A 482 5.25 8.43 -12.57
C LYS A 482 4.31 8.26 -11.38
N ASN A 483 3.70 7.09 -11.25
CA ASN A 483 2.82 6.78 -10.12
C ASN A 483 3.55 6.89 -8.77
N SER A 484 4.81 6.47 -8.71
CA SER A 484 5.65 6.55 -7.51
C SER A 484 5.91 7.98 -7.09
N LEU A 485 6.26 8.85 -8.04
CA LEU A 485 6.46 10.27 -7.78
C LEU A 485 5.16 10.96 -7.34
N GLU A 486 4.05 10.71 -8.04
CA GLU A 486 2.75 11.29 -7.66
C GLU A 486 2.29 10.80 -6.27
N TYR A 487 2.52 9.54 -5.96
CA TYR A 487 2.25 8.99 -4.64
C TYR A 487 3.09 9.67 -3.55
N LEU A 488 4.39 9.80 -3.75
CA LEU A 488 5.30 10.43 -2.78
C LEU A 488 5.04 11.92 -2.60
N LYS A 489 4.56 12.63 -3.62
CA LYS A 489 4.15 14.04 -3.50
C LYS A 489 3.02 14.26 -2.49
N THR A 490 2.24 13.21 -2.22
CA THR A 490 1.10 13.26 -1.29
C THR A 490 1.44 12.79 0.14
N ARG A 491 2.69 12.43 0.39
CA ARG A 491 3.15 11.90 1.69
C ARG A 491 3.75 12.95 2.60
#